data_0f78cb927c195f8953074f4f65e0bc58
#
_entry.id   0f78cb927c195f8953074f4f65e0bc58
#
_cell.length_a   1.000
_cell.length_b   1.000
_cell.length_c   1.000
_cell.angle_alpha   90.00
_cell.angle_beta   90.00
_cell.angle_gamma   90.00
#
_symmetry.space_group_name_H-M   'P 1'
#
loop_
_entity.id
_entity.type
_entity.pdbx_description
1 polymer ?
#
loop_
_entity_poly.entity_id
_entity_poly.type
_entity_poly.pdbx_seq_one_letter_code
_entity_poly.pdbx_strand_id
1 'polypeptide(L)'
;WQTDVLNTCLPQQYDEERRLLYVAITRAETHVVFTSGPDPNTFLESLPVPIETVEPDLSEFASPPSEHAPFVVDIPAPDGPASYSPHTFIDDAVFEGDTGGRGMEFGSDVHAFAERYVRDEPVVADNPDKQHVKTFVDSLQGKLRTETDAYLPLTVGEEPISIGGIIDLLHVTPATVDIIDYKTDRTAHAESEYQKQLSVYYHVVADQYPDRAVSASIFYTANGTQSTINPLSKAELRELVAAQ
;
A
#
# COMPACT_ATOMS: atom_id res chain seq x y z
N TRP A 1 -2.94 26.01 15.95
CA TRP A 1 -2.41 24.92 16.77
C TRP A 1 -1.01 24.62 16.27
N GLN A 2 -0.02 24.72 17.16
CA GLN A 2 1.34 24.41 16.80
C GLN A 2 1.52 22.89 16.91
N THR A 3 2.04 22.28 15.88
CA THR A 3 2.40 20.85 15.79
C THR A 3 3.25 20.39 16.98
N ASP A 4 4.04 21.30 17.56
CA ASP A 4 4.90 21.04 18.71
C ASP A 4 4.14 20.64 19.98
N VAL A 5 2.91 21.12 20.17
CA VAL A 5 2.09 20.77 21.35
C VAL A 5 1.61 19.34 21.26
N LEU A 6 1.24 18.86 20.08
CA LEU A 6 0.84 17.47 19.87
C LEU A 6 2.04 16.51 19.99
N ASN A 7 3.18 16.89 19.45
CA ASN A 7 4.41 16.08 19.52
C ASN A 7 4.96 15.91 20.93
N THR A 8 4.64 16.84 21.84
CA THR A 8 5.10 16.75 23.26
C THR A 8 4.19 15.85 24.11
N CYS A 9 2.95 15.65 23.69
CA CYS A 9 1.93 14.98 24.51
C CYS A 9 1.74 13.50 24.19
N LEU A 10 2.20 13.00 23.04
CA LEU A 10 1.89 11.66 22.57
C LEU A 10 3.16 10.87 22.17
N PRO A 11 3.25 9.57 22.44
CA PRO A 11 4.36 8.73 22.01
C PRO A 11 4.52 8.73 20.48
N GLN A 12 5.75 8.75 19.98
CA GLN A 12 6.03 8.80 18.54
C GLN A 12 5.43 7.65 17.72
N GLN A 13 5.22 6.51 18.35
CA GLN A 13 4.63 5.33 17.71
C GLN A 13 3.16 5.49 17.25
N TYR A 14 2.51 6.60 17.62
CA TYR A 14 1.12 6.90 17.27
C TYR A 14 0.99 8.15 16.39
N ASP A 15 2.00 8.51 15.63
CA ASP A 15 2.00 9.75 14.84
C ASP A 15 0.90 9.79 13.77
N GLU A 16 0.55 8.63 13.20
CA GLU A 16 -0.50 8.54 12.21
C GLU A 16 -1.89 8.76 12.81
N GLU A 17 -2.17 8.12 13.95
CA GLU A 17 -3.42 8.31 14.69
C GLU A 17 -3.59 9.74 15.17
N ARG A 18 -2.49 10.41 15.52
CA ARG A 18 -2.50 11.83 15.86
C ARG A 18 -2.87 12.71 14.69
N ARG A 19 -2.32 12.42 13.50
CA ARG A 19 -2.64 13.16 12.28
C ARG A 19 -4.10 13.00 11.93
N LEU A 20 -4.65 11.78 12.03
CA LEU A 20 -6.06 11.50 11.80
C LEU A 20 -6.95 12.26 12.79
N LEU A 21 -6.61 12.22 14.08
CA LEU A 21 -7.34 12.97 15.11
C LEU A 21 -7.27 14.47 14.87
N TYR A 22 -6.11 15.00 14.53
CA TYR A 22 -5.92 16.42 14.20
C TYR A 22 -6.78 16.82 12.99
N VAL A 23 -6.76 16.02 11.92
CA VAL A 23 -7.58 16.29 10.74
C VAL A 23 -9.07 16.27 11.08
N ALA A 24 -9.53 15.28 11.86
CA ALA A 24 -10.92 15.19 12.29
C ALA A 24 -11.36 16.43 13.09
N ILE A 25 -10.56 16.84 14.08
CA ILE A 25 -10.85 18.03 14.91
C ILE A 25 -10.89 19.29 14.07
N THR A 26 -9.94 19.48 13.15
CA THR A 26 -9.82 20.71 12.35
C THR A 26 -10.86 20.81 11.23
N ARG A 27 -11.62 19.75 10.94
CA ARG A 27 -12.73 19.76 9.97
C ARG A 27 -14.04 20.27 10.55
N ALA A 28 -14.17 20.29 11.87
CA ALA A 28 -15.38 20.80 12.51
C ALA A 28 -15.42 22.34 12.49
N GLU A 29 -16.56 22.88 12.09
CA GLU A 29 -16.81 24.33 12.09
C GLU A 29 -17.21 24.86 13.46
N THR A 30 -17.93 24.08 14.25
CA THR A 30 -18.50 24.52 15.54
C THR A 30 -18.24 23.55 16.70
N HIS A 31 -18.48 22.26 16.50
CA HIS A 31 -18.39 21.26 17.57
C HIS A 31 -17.73 19.99 17.09
N VAL A 32 -16.99 19.33 18.00
CA VAL A 32 -16.49 17.95 17.85
C VAL A 32 -17.08 17.15 18.99
N VAL A 33 -17.66 16.01 18.66
CA VAL A 33 -18.18 15.05 19.64
C VAL A 33 -17.35 13.77 19.56
N PHE A 34 -16.79 13.37 20.68
CA PHE A 34 -16.11 12.10 20.80
C PHE A 34 -16.98 11.11 21.55
N THR A 35 -17.13 9.91 21.00
CA THR A 35 -17.77 8.80 21.69
C THR A 35 -16.71 7.80 22.12
N SER A 36 -16.75 7.38 23.37
CA SER A 36 -15.83 6.37 23.91
C SER A 36 -16.59 5.37 24.78
N GLY A 37 -15.99 4.18 24.94
CA GLY A 37 -16.42 3.22 25.96
C GLY A 37 -15.95 3.60 27.36
N PRO A 38 -16.05 2.66 28.33
CA PRO A 38 -15.62 2.89 29.71
C PRO A 38 -14.17 3.30 29.86
N ASP A 39 -13.30 2.87 28.92
CA ASP A 39 -11.90 3.25 28.85
C ASP A 39 -11.72 4.27 27.72
N PRO A 40 -11.70 5.57 28.03
CA PRO A 40 -11.52 6.61 27.01
C PRO A 40 -10.12 6.51 26.39
N ASN A 41 -10.05 6.88 25.11
CA ASN A 41 -8.78 6.93 24.40
C ASN A 41 -7.84 7.94 25.08
N THR A 42 -6.63 7.53 25.42
CA THR A 42 -5.62 8.34 26.10
C THR A 42 -5.28 9.63 25.36
N PHE A 43 -5.56 9.72 24.06
CA PHE A 43 -5.38 10.92 23.28
C PHE A 43 -6.34 12.04 23.67
N LEU A 44 -7.55 11.70 24.12
CA LEU A 44 -8.55 12.67 24.55
C LEU A 44 -8.14 13.33 25.88
N GLU A 45 -7.50 12.58 26.77
CA GLU A 45 -7.00 13.11 28.05
C GLU A 45 -5.87 14.11 27.89
N SER A 46 -5.13 14.02 26.79
CA SER A 46 -3.98 14.90 26.50
C SER A 46 -4.34 16.15 25.71
N LEU A 47 -5.60 16.32 25.30
CA LEU A 47 -6.01 17.51 24.57
C LEU A 47 -5.98 18.75 25.48
N PRO A 48 -5.31 19.84 25.10
CA PRO A 48 -5.22 21.06 25.91
C PRO A 48 -6.48 21.93 25.78
N VAL A 49 -7.63 21.30 25.70
CA VAL A 49 -8.94 21.95 25.62
C VAL A 49 -9.89 21.35 26.65
N PRO A 50 -10.76 22.13 27.27
CA PRO A 50 -11.76 21.57 28.18
C PRO A 50 -12.69 20.64 27.40
N ILE A 51 -12.78 19.39 27.87
CA ILE A 51 -13.72 18.41 27.34
C ILE A 51 -14.85 18.32 28.35
N GLU A 52 -16.06 18.61 27.92
CA GLU A 52 -17.27 18.41 28.70
C GLU A 52 -17.72 16.95 28.48
N THR A 53 -17.78 16.17 29.56
CA THR A 53 -18.31 14.82 29.49
C THR A 53 -19.82 14.90 29.70
N VAL A 54 -20.58 14.49 28.68
CA VAL A 54 -22.01 14.40 28.71
C VAL A 54 -22.41 12.94 28.69
N GLU A 55 -23.14 12.48 29.70
CA GLU A 55 -23.81 11.18 29.61
C GLU A 55 -25.02 11.32 28.72
N PRO A 56 -25.07 10.66 27.53
CA PRO A 56 -26.21 10.76 26.67
C PRO A 56 -27.42 10.08 27.34
N ASP A 57 -28.56 10.75 27.33
CA ASP A 57 -29.83 10.10 27.71
C ASP A 57 -30.24 9.13 26.59
N LEU A 58 -29.92 7.86 26.80
CA LEU A 58 -30.24 6.79 25.85
C LEU A 58 -31.67 6.28 25.97
N SER A 59 -32.49 6.89 26.82
CA SER A 59 -33.89 6.45 27.02
C SER A 59 -34.74 6.53 25.74
N GLU A 60 -34.43 7.49 24.85
CA GLU A 60 -35.10 7.59 23.55
C GLU A 60 -34.75 6.45 22.59
N PHE A 61 -33.59 5.79 22.81
CA PHE A 61 -33.11 4.66 21.99
C PHE A 61 -33.43 3.30 22.62
N ALA A 62 -34.03 3.28 23.79
CA ALA A 62 -34.33 2.05 24.54
C ALA A 62 -35.54 1.27 24.00
N SER A 63 -36.27 1.81 23.03
CA SER A 63 -37.28 1.05 22.34
C SER A 63 -36.62 0.11 21.33
N PRO A 64 -36.89 -1.22 21.38
CA PRO A 64 -36.39 -2.12 20.35
C PRO A 64 -36.91 -1.58 19.01
N PRO A 65 -36.09 -1.52 17.99
CA PRO A 65 -36.51 -1.10 16.68
C PRO A 65 -37.70 -1.98 16.26
N SER A 66 -38.87 -1.39 16.07
CA SER A 66 -39.95 -2.06 15.37
C SER A 66 -39.39 -2.59 14.07
N GLU A 67 -39.68 -3.85 13.69
CA GLU A 67 -39.19 -4.54 12.51
C GLU A 67 -38.88 -3.55 11.38
N HIS A 68 -37.64 -3.10 11.33
CA HIS A 68 -37.15 -2.29 10.22
C HIS A 68 -37.03 -3.23 9.03
N ALA A 69 -37.82 -2.98 8.00
CA ALA A 69 -37.42 -3.43 6.68
C ALA A 69 -35.92 -3.10 6.50
N PRO A 70 -35.11 -4.02 5.98
CA PRO A 70 -33.69 -3.76 5.81
C PRO A 70 -33.55 -2.42 5.08
N PHE A 71 -32.86 -1.47 5.71
CA PHE A 71 -32.57 -0.17 5.10
C PHE A 71 -31.56 -0.48 4.00
N VAL A 72 -32.09 -0.73 2.80
CA VAL A 72 -31.24 -0.84 1.62
C VAL A 72 -30.82 0.57 1.29
N VAL A 73 -29.64 0.94 1.74
CA VAL A 73 -28.96 2.11 1.19
C VAL A 73 -28.55 1.69 -0.21
N ASP A 74 -29.28 2.16 -1.19
CA ASP A 74 -28.79 2.14 -2.56
C ASP A 74 -27.63 3.16 -2.60
N ILE A 75 -26.43 2.66 -2.27
CA ILE A 75 -25.21 3.44 -2.42
C ILE A 75 -24.99 3.45 -3.93
N PRO A 76 -25.20 4.59 -4.61
CA PRO A 76 -24.90 4.66 -6.02
C PRO A 76 -23.44 4.23 -6.19
N ALA A 77 -23.19 3.34 -7.16
CA ALA A 77 -21.84 2.98 -7.50
C ALA A 77 -21.03 4.28 -7.66
N PRO A 78 -19.83 4.37 -7.08
CA PRO A 78 -19.04 5.58 -7.19
C PRO A 78 -18.89 5.93 -8.68
N ASP A 79 -19.25 7.18 -9.07
CA ASP A 79 -19.12 7.72 -10.42
C ASP A 79 -17.64 7.82 -10.88
N GLY A 80 -16.75 7.01 -10.33
CA GLY A 80 -15.34 6.98 -10.63
C GLY A 80 -14.99 5.84 -11.59
N PRO A 81 -13.82 5.91 -12.23
CA PRO A 81 -13.34 4.84 -13.09
C PRO A 81 -13.21 3.53 -12.29
N ALA A 82 -13.54 2.41 -12.92
CA ALA A 82 -13.35 1.09 -12.31
C ALA A 82 -11.87 0.93 -11.91
N SER A 83 -11.63 0.45 -10.69
CA SER A 83 -10.28 0.27 -10.16
C SER A 83 -9.96 -1.22 -10.08
N TYR A 84 -8.80 -1.58 -10.62
CA TYR A 84 -8.27 -2.95 -10.63
C TYR A 84 -6.94 -2.99 -9.90
N SER A 85 -6.66 -4.10 -9.20
CA SER A 85 -5.31 -4.43 -8.76
C SER A 85 -4.56 -5.13 -9.89
N PRO A 86 -3.23 -4.98 -10.04
CA PRO A 86 -2.44 -5.76 -10.97
C PRO A 86 -2.58 -7.27 -10.75
N HIS A 87 -2.83 -7.69 -9.51
CA HIS A 87 -3.11 -9.09 -9.16
C HIS A 87 -4.38 -9.66 -9.80
N THR A 88 -5.33 -8.81 -10.20
CA THR A 88 -6.54 -9.26 -10.93
C THR A 88 -6.20 -9.94 -12.26
N PHE A 89 -5.04 -9.63 -12.85
CA PHE A 89 -4.58 -10.20 -14.12
C PHE A 89 -3.64 -11.40 -13.95
N ILE A 90 -3.30 -11.74 -12.71
CA ILE A 90 -2.39 -12.82 -12.36
C ILE A 90 -3.21 -14.11 -12.24
N ASP A 91 -2.75 -15.17 -12.89
CA ASP A 91 -3.33 -16.50 -12.73
C ASP A 91 -2.78 -17.16 -11.45
N ASP A 92 -3.59 -17.18 -10.40
CA ASP A 92 -3.21 -17.75 -9.11
C ASP A 92 -2.88 -19.26 -9.19
N ALA A 93 -3.40 -19.97 -10.19
CA ALA A 93 -3.09 -21.38 -10.40
C ALA A 93 -1.60 -21.63 -10.69
N VAL A 94 -0.88 -20.63 -11.20
CA VAL A 94 0.57 -20.70 -11.44
C VAL A 94 1.35 -20.79 -10.13
N PHE A 95 0.77 -20.31 -9.03
CA PHE A 95 1.39 -20.32 -7.69
C PHE A 95 1.00 -21.53 -6.84
N GLU A 96 0.07 -22.38 -7.31
CA GLU A 96 -0.32 -23.62 -6.65
C GLU A 96 0.77 -24.70 -6.77
N GLY A 97 1.91 -24.46 -6.11
CA GLY A 97 3.04 -25.40 -6.06
C GLY A 97 3.58 -25.57 -4.65
N ASP A 98 4.47 -26.55 -4.47
CA ASP A 98 5.20 -26.74 -3.20
C ASP A 98 6.08 -25.52 -2.93
N THR A 99 5.60 -24.62 -2.10
CA THR A 99 6.31 -23.40 -1.66
C THR A 99 7.53 -23.71 -0.79
N GLY A 100 7.74 -24.95 -0.41
CA GLY A 100 8.85 -25.40 0.44
C GLY A 100 8.94 -24.64 1.77
N GLY A 101 7.80 -24.26 2.36
CA GLY A 101 7.70 -23.46 3.59
C GLY A 101 7.81 -21.95 3.37
N ARG A 102 7.74 -21.49 2.11
CA ARG A 102 7.81 -20.07 1.73
C ARG A 102 6.42 -19.56 1.34
N GLY A 103 5.47 -19.67 2.28
CA GLY A 103 4.11 -19.19 2.10
C GLY A 103 4.01 -17.65 2.19
N MET A 104 2.78 -17.16 2.12
CA MET A 104 2.45 -15.73 2.15
C MET A 104 3.06 -15.00 3.36
N GLU A 105 3.06 -15.62 4.54
CA GLU A 105 3.63 -15.04 5.76
C GLU A 105 5.14 -14.81 5.63
N PHE A 106 5.87 -15.80 5.06
CA PHE A 106 7.30 -15.67 4.82
C PHE A 106 7.59 -14.54 3.81
N GLY A 107 6.81 -14.46 2.72
CA GLY A 107 6.94 -13.37 1.75
C GLY A 107 6.75 -12.01 2.41
N SER A 108 5.66 -11.84 3.17
CA SER A 108 5.37 -10.59 3.89
C SER A 108 6.47 -10.20 4.88
N ASP A 109 7.08 -11.16 5.58
CA ASP A 109 8.19 -10.90 6.51
C ASP A 109 9.46 -10.40 5.78
N VAL A 110 9.75 -10.93 4.59
CA VAL A 110 10.89 -10.48 3.77
C VAL A 110 10.64 -9.07 3.20
N HIS A 111 9.43 -8.78 2.71
CA HIS A 111 9.05 -7.45 2.23
C HIS A 111 9.10 -6.41 3.35
N ALA A 112 8.53 -6.70 4.52
CA ALA A 112 8.60 -5.83 5.68
C ALA A 112 10.03 -5.56 6.14
N PHE A 113 10.92 -6.57 6.06
CA PHE A 113 12.34 -6.37 6.31
C PHE A 113 12.96 -5.42 5.29
N ALA A 114 12.70 -5.62 3.99
CA ALA A 114 13.25 -4.80 2.91
C ALA A 114 12.85 -3.33 3.07
N GLU A 115 11.57 -3.07 3.31
CA GLU A 115 11.03 -1.74 3.53
C GLU A 115 11.71 -1.02 4.70
N ARG A 116 11.76 -1.67 5.86
CA ARG A 116 12.36 -1.11 7.08
C ARG A 116 13.86 -0.91 6.94
N TYR A 117 14.56 -1.85 6.25
CA TYR A 117 15.98 -1.73 6.00
C TYR A 117 16.32 -0.50 5.14
N VAL A 118 15.56 -0.26 4.06
CA VAL A 118 15.74 0.93 3.21
C VAL A 118 15.43 2.24 3.95
N ARG A 119 14.58 2.19 4.96
CA ARG A 119 14.26 3.35 5.83
C ARG A 119 15.28 3.58 6.96
N ASP A 120 16.40 2.86 6.95
CA ASP A 120 17.42 2.89 8.02
C ASP A 120 16.86 2.53 9.42
N GLU A 121 15.80 1.73 9.47
CA GLU A 121 15.27 1.23 10.72
C GLU A 121 16.09 0.05 11.24
N PRO A 122 16.20 -0.13 12.58
CA PRO A 122 16.93 -1.25 13.16
C PRO A 122 16.21 -2.58 12.89
N VAL A 123 16.75 -3.36 11.95
CA VAL A 123 16.25 -4.70 11.59
C VAL A 123 17.40 -5.70 11.49
N VAL A 124 17.11 -6.98 11.65
CA VAL A 124 18.09 -8.06 11.60
C VAL A 124 17.79 -8.96 10.41
N ALA A 125 18.79 -9.18 9.56
CA ALA A 125 18.71 -10.14 8.47
C ALA A 125 18.99 -11.55 9.03
N ASP A 126 17.94 -12.18 9.56
CA ASP A 126 17.99 -13.44 10.31
C ASP A 126 17.88 -14.71 9.44
N ASN A 127 17.67 -14.54 8.15
CA ASN A 127 17.59 -15.63 7.18
C ASN A 127 18.30 -15.28 5.86
N PRO A 128 18.57 -16.27 4.98
CA PRO A 128 19.30 -16.03 3.72
C PRO A 128 18.63 -15.02 2.79
N ASP A 129 17.29 -15.01 2.69
CA ASP A 129 16.55 -14.08 1.83
C ASP A 129 16.78 -12.64 2.26
N LYS A 130 16.64 -12.35 3.55
CA LYS A 130 16.92 -11.03 4.12
C LYS A 130 18.39 -10.62 3.96
N GLN A 131 19.33 -11.58 4.01
CA GLN A 131 20.74 -11.31 3.73
C GLN A 131 20.96 -10.93 2.26
N HIS A 132 20.29 -11.62 1.32
CA HIS A 132 20.35 -11.27 -0.10
C HIS A 132 19.76 -9.89 -0.36
N VAL A 133 18.57 -9.57 0.22
CA VAL A 133 17.96 -8.23 0.14
C VAL A 133 18.91 -7.17 0.68
N LYS A 134 19.50 -7.38 1.87
CA LYS A 134 20.47 -6.47 2.45
C LYS A 134 21.65 -6.22 1.52
N THR A 135 22.28 -7.29 1.02
CA THR A 135 23.43 -7.20 0.11
C THR A 135 23.08 -6.45 -1.18
N PHE A 136 21.90 -6.71 -1.73
CA PHE A 136 21.40 -6.04 -2.91
C PHE A 136 21.19 -4.54 -2.65
N VAL A 137 20.46 -4.18 -1.61
CA VAL A 137 20.19 -2.77 -1.25
C VAL A 137 21.50 -2.01 -0.98
N ASP A 138 22.44 -2.61 -0.25
CA ASP A 138 23.76 -2.00 0.03
C ASP A 138 24.59 -1.75 -1.24
N SER A 139 24.33 -2.47 -2.33
CA SER A 139 25.00 -2.28 -3.62
C SER A 139 24.47 -1.10 -4.44
N LEU A 140 23.25 -0.64 -4.15
CA LEU A 140 22.59 0.43 -4.88
C LEU A 140 23.08 1.81 -4.46
N GLN A 141 23.39 2.65 -5.43
CA GLN A 141 23.80 4.03 -5.19
C GLN A 141 22.78 5.00 -5.79
N GLY A 142 22.23 5.86 -4.97
CA GLY A 142 21.21 6.81 -5.38
C GLY A 142 20.12 6.95 -4.34
N LYS A 143 18.95 7.40 -4.77
CA LYS A 143 17.80 7.54 -3.89
C LYS A 143 16.94 6.28 -3.97
N LEU A 144 16.66 5.70 -2.83
CA LEU A 144 15.73 4.58 -2.69
C LEU A 144 14.38 5.08 -2.16
N ARG A 145 13.30 4.50 -2.66
CA ARG A 145 11.93 4.73 -2.16
C ARG A 145 11.23 3.39 -2.10
N THR A 146 10.58 3.10 -0.99
CA THR A 146 9.78 1.89 -0.76
C THR A 146 8.30 2.21 -0.75
N GLU A 147 7.47 1.20 -0.92
CA GLU A 147 6.01 1.28 -0.80
C GLU A 147 5.43 2.49 -1.57
N THR A 148 5.82 2.59 -2.85
CA THR A 148 5.41 3.71 -3.69
C THR A 148 4.14 3.37 -4.44
N ASP A 149 3.07 4.12 -4.19
CA ASP A 149 1.81 3.98 -4.91
C ASP A 149 1.99 4.22 -6.41
N ALA A 150 1.39 3.36 -7.23
CA ALA A 150 1.38 3.45 -8.67
C ALA A 150 -0.03 3.24 -9.22
N TYR A 151 -0.55 4.23 -9.94
CA TYR A 151 -1.86 4.19 -10.57
C TYR A 151 -1.75 4.49 -12.06
N LEU A 152 -2.11 3.52 -12.89
CA LEU A 152 -2.14 3.63 -14.34
C LEU A 152 -3.57 3.87 -14.83
N PRO A 153 -3.90 5.08 -15.30
CA PRO A 153 -5.17 5.33 -15.95
C PRO A 153 -5.14 4.75 -17.37
N LEU A 154 -6.17 4.01 -17.74
CA LEU A 154 -6.39 3.45 -19.06
C LEU A 154 -7.82 3.69 -19.51
N THR A 155 -8.07 3.54 -20.81
CA THR A 155 -9.42 3.48 -21.37
C THR A 155 -9.58 2.16 -22.10
N VAL A 156 -10.61 1.39 -21.75
CA VAL A 156 -10.96 0.12 -22.39
C VAL A 156 -12.33 0.27 -23.05
N GLY A 157 -12.35 0.23 -24.37
CA GLY A 157 -13.53 0.70 -25.12
C GLY A 157 -13.76 2.20 -24.89
N GLU A 158 -14.89 2.55 -24.29
CA GLU A 158 -15.25 3.93 -23.88
C GLU A 158 -15.14 4.13 -22.36
N GLU A 159 -14.83 3.08 -21.60
CA GLU A 159 -14.84 3.10 -20.14
C GLU A 159 -13.44 3.50 -19.60
N PRO A 160 -13.35 4.55 -18.78
CA PRO A 160 -12.14 4.87 -18.05
C PRO A 160 -11.94 3.86 -16.91
N ILE A 161 -10.73 3.37 -16.75
CA ILE A 161 -10.33 2.47 -15.69
C ILE A 161 -9.03 2.94 -15.03
N SER A 162 -8.74 2.46 -13.85
CA SER A 162 -7.45 2.64 -13.18
C SER A 162 -6.92 1.30 -12.70
N ILE A 163 -5.63 1.03 -12.96
CA ILE A 163 -4.94 -0.13 -12.38
C ILE A 163 -3.96 0.40 -11.35
N GLY A 164 -4.17 0.05 -10.08
CA GLY A 164 -3.40 0.57 -8.96
C GLY A 164 -2.71 -0.51 -8.15
N GLY A 165 -1.47 -0.27 -7.74
CA GLY A 165 -0.69 -1.14 -6.87
C GLY A 165 0.43 -0.40 -6.18
N ILE A 166 1.26 -1.14 -5.46
CA ILE A 166 2.36 -0.61 -4.68
C ILE A 166 3.67 -1.19 -5.22
N ILE A 167 4.65 -0.32 -5.46
CA ILE A 167 6.00 -0.71 -5.90
C ILE A 167 6.85 -0.94 -4.65
N ASP A 168 7.43 -2.12 -4.52
CA ASP A 168 8.26 -2.49 -3.37
C ASP A 168 9.49 -1.58 -3.23
N LEU A 169 10.23 -1.37 -4.33
CA LEU A 169 11.42 -0.53 -4.35
C LEU A 169 11.58 0.22 -5.68
N LEU A 170 11.77 1.54 -5.58
CA LEU A 170 12.28 2.39 -6.66
C LEU A 170 13.71 2.81 -6.35
N HIS A 171 14.63 2.49 -7.25
CA HIS A 171 15.99 3.00 -7.24
C HIS A 171 16.13 4.14 -8.25
N VAL A 172 16.41 5.33 -7.77
CA VAL A 172 16.41 6.56 -8.57
C VAL A 172 17.80 7.16 -8.61
N THR A 173 18.36 7.23 -9.82
CA THR A 173 19.61 7.93 -10.13
C THR A 173 19.35 9.17 -10.99
N PRO A 174 20.34 10.00 -11.27
CA PRO A 174 20.17 11.10 -12.22
C PRO A 174 19.77 10.66 -13.64
N ALA A 175 20.16 9.45 -14.07
CA ALA A 175 19.99 8.95 -15.43
C ALA A 175 18.93 7.85 -15.56
N THR A 176 18.70 7.08 -14.51
CA THR A 176 17.82 5.88 -14.52
C THR A 176 16.81 5.89 -13.38
N VAL A 177 15.72 5.16 -13.59
CA VAL A 177 14.80 4.73 -12.52
C VAL A 177 14.56 3.24 -12.68
N ASP A 178 14.95 2.47 -11.68
CA ASP A 178 14.79 1.02 -11.69
C ASP A 178 13.68 0.63 -10.72
N ILE A 179 12.69 -0.08 -11.23
CA ILE A 179 11.58 -0.67 -10.47
C ILE A 179 12.01 -2.06 -10.08
N ILE A 180 11.95 -2.37 -8.79
CA ILE A 180 12.35 -3.67 -8.27
C ILE A 180 11.21 -4.22 -7.43
N ASP A 181 10.80 -5.43 -7.74
CA ASP A 181 9.76 -6.18 -7.05
C ASP A 181 10.41 -7.42 -6.42
N TYR A 182 10.22 -7.61 -5.12
CA TYR A 182 10.81 -8.73 -4.38
C TYR A 182 9.92 -9.97 -4.50
N LYS A 183 10.55 -11.09 -4.85
CA LYS A 183 9.85 -12.38 -4.90
C LYS A 183 10.63 -13.43 -4.12
N THR A 184 9.94 -14.17 -3.26
CA THR A 184 10.54 -15.22 -2.42
C THR A 184 10.55 -16.59 -3.11
N ASP A 185 10.07 -16.69 -4.34
CA ASP A 185 10.07 -17.90 -5.14
C ASP A 185 11.49 -18.38 -5.45
N ARG A 186 11.66 -19.70 -5.54
CA ARG A 186 12.92 -20.32 -5.92
C ARG A 186 13.15 -20.46 -7.41
N THR A 187 12.08 -20.34 -8.19
CA THR A 187 12.08 -20.58 -9.63
C THR A 187 11.33 -19.49 -10.36
N ALA A 188 11.74 -19.21 -11.59
CA ALA A 188 11.15 -18.17 -12.45
C ALA A 188 9.89 -18.61 -13.21
N HIS A 189 9.19 -19.68 -12.77
CA HIS A 189 8.04 -20.22 -13.52
C HIS A 189 6.85 -19.26 -13.58
N ALA A 190 6.75 -18.30 -12.67
CA ALA A 190 5.71 -17.28 -12.62
C ALA A 190 6.13 -15.94 -13.24
N GLU A 191 7.26 -15.88 -13.95
CA GLU A 191 7.82 -14.63 -14.48
C GLU A 191 6.87 -13.92 -15.44
N SER A 192 6.08 -14.66 -16.25
CA SER A 192 5.05 -14.08 -17.13
C SER A 192 3.94 -13.39 -16.36
N GLU A 193 3.58 -13.88 -15.17
CA GLU A 193 2.57 -13.27 -14.33
C GLU A 193 3.10 -12.00 -13.66
N TYR A 194 4.32 -12.06 -13.14
CA TYR A 194 5.00 -10.89 -12.59
C TYR A 194 5.26 -9.79 -13.64
N GLN A 195 5.48 -10.18 -14.91
CA GLN A 195 5.60 -9.25 -16.01
C GLN A 195 4.35 -8.36 -16.15
N LYS A 196 3.15 -8.90 -15.97
CA LYS A 196 1.90 -8.13 -16.06
C LYS A 196 1.87 -7.01 -15.00
N GLN A 197 2.16 -7.36 -13.75
CA GLN A 197 2.23 -6.44 -12.63
C GLN A 197 3.28 -5.32 -12.87
N LEU A 198 4.49 -5.72 -13.17
CA LEU A 198 5.61 -4.81 -13.38
C LEU A 198 5.43 -3.92 -14.61
N SER A 199 4.66 -4.36 -15.62
CA SER A 199 4.32 -3.55 -16.79
C SER A 199 3.44 -2.35 -16.41
N VAL A 200 2.51 -2.53 -15.47
CA VAL A 200 1.71 -1.41 -14.94
C VAL A 200 2.62 -0.38 -14.29
N TYR A 201 3.49 -0.84 -13.39
CA TYR A 201 4.43 0.04 -12.68
C TYR A 201 5.38 0.76 -13.62
N TYR A 202 5.89 0.03 -14.63
CA TYR A 202 6.76 0.60 -15.65
C TYR A 202 6.14 1.82 -16.35
N HIS A 203 4.89 1.71 -16.80
CA HIS A 203 4.22 2.81 -17.49
C HIS A 203 3.97 4.01 -16.57
N VAL A 204 3.60 3.79 -15.31
CA VAL A 204 3.43 4.87 -14.34
C VAL A 204 4.75 5.61 -14.11
N VAL A 205 5.83 4.87 -13.88
CA VAL A 205 7.14 5.46 -13.61
C VAL A 205 7.72 6.13 -14.86
N ALA A 206 7.55 5.55 -16.05
CA ALA A 206 8.00 6.16 -17.30
C ALA A 206 7.28 7.49 -17.60
N ASP A 207 5.98 7.57 -17.29
CA ASP A 207 5.23 8.83 -17.43
C ASP A 207 5.67 9.88 -16.38
N GLN A 208 6.10 9.46 -15.17
CA GLN A 208 6.60 10.37 -14.13
C GLN A 208 8.04 10.85 -14.36
N TYR A 209 8.85 10.05 -15.06
CA TYR A 209 10.27 10.33 -15.29
C TYR A 209 10.63 10.30 -16.80
N PRO A 210 10.03 11.22 -17.60
CA PRO A 210 10.18 11.17 -19.06
C PRO A 210 11.62 11.37 -19.56
N ASP A 211 12.48 12.00 -18.75
CA ASP A 211 13.88 12.30 -19.09
C ASP A 211 14.86 11.24 -18.58
N ARG A 212 14.39 10.10 -18.07
CA ARG A 212 15.23 9.03 -17.52
C ARG A 212 14.93 7.70 -18.20
N ALA A 213 15.96 6.87 -18.28
CA ALA A 213 15.74 5.48 -18.67
C ALA A 213 15.07 4.72 -17.52
N VAL A 214 13.94 4.08 -17.82
CA VAL A 214 13.19 3.28 -16.84
C VAL A 214 13.39 1.80 -17.14
N SER A 215 13.62 1.01 -16.10
CA SER A 215 13.64 -0.47 -16.18
C SER A 215 12.76 -1.05 -15.07
N ALA A 216 12.33 -2.31 -15.25
CA ALA A 216 11.62 -3.05 -14.24
C ALA A 216 12.19 -4.46 -14.13
N SER A 217 12.33 -4.96 -12.91
CA SER A 217 12.96 -6.23 -12.62
C SER A 217 12.36 -6.91 -11.39
N ILE A 218 12.46 -8.23 -11.39
CA ILE A 218 12.17 -9.09 -10.26
C ILE A 218 13.49 -9.38 -9.54
N PHE A 219 13.50 -9.21 -8.22
CA PHE A 219 14.60 -9.65 -7.38
C PHE A 219 14.18 -10.90 -6.60
N TYR A 220 14.73 -12.04 -6.98
CA TYR A 220 14.49 -13.32 -6.31
C TYR A 220 15.31 -13.40 -5.02
N THR A 221 14.66 -13.23 -3.88
CA THR A 221 15.34 -13.18 -2.59
C THR A 221 15.95 -14.52 -2.19
N ALA A 222 15.39 -15.62 -2.69
CA ALA A 222 15.86 -16.98 -2.41
C ALA A 222 17.30 -17.24 -2.83
N ASN A 223 17.74 -16.62 -3.90
CA ASN A 223 19.09 -16.84 -4.49
C ASN A 223 19.85 -15.54 -4.75
N GLY A 224 19.28 -14.38 -4.46
CA GLY A 224 19.88 -13.08 -4.66
C GLY A 224 20.09 -12.70 -6.14
N THR A 225 19.26 -13.22 -7.05
CA THR A 225 19.35 -12.93 -8.48
C THR A 225 18.28 -11.93 -8.93
N GLN A 226 18.63 -11.12 -9.92
CA GLN A 226 17.74 -10.15 -10.53
C GLN A 226 17.45 -10.54 -11.98
N SER A 227 16.14 -10.50 -12.37
CA SER A 227 15.70 -10.71 -13.74
C SER A 227 14.98 -9.46 -14.24
N THR A 228 15.49 -8.87 -15.32
CA THR A 228 14.85 -7.71 -15.95
C THR A 228 13.73 -8.18 -16.86
N ILE A 229 12.54 -7.58 -16.72
CA ILE A 229 11.38 -7.92 -17.55
C ILE A 229 11.31 -7.02 -18.80
N ASN A 230 10.66 -7.52 -19.82
CA ASN A 230 10.24 -6.75 -21.00
C ASN A 230 8.80 -6.27 -20.75
N PRO A 231 8.55 -4.96 -20.52
CA PRO A 231 7.21 -4.51 -20.18
C PRO A 231 6.23 -4.73 -21.33
N LEU A 232 5.02 -5.19 -21.01
CA LEU A 232 3.89 -5.18 -21.93
C LEU A 232 3.54 -3.75 -22.30
N SER A 233 3.08 -3.54 -23.52
CA SER A 233 2.57 -2.24 -23.96
C SER A 233 1.24 -1.89 -23.27
N LYS A 234 0.88 -0.60 -23.25
CA LYS A 234 -0.45 -0.17 -22.75
C LYS A 234 -1.59 -0.80 -23.56
N ALA A 235 -1.37 -1.22 -24.82
CA ALA A 235 -2.36 -1.91 -25.64
C ALA A 235 -2.60 -3.33 -25.11
N GLU A 236 -1.53 -4.10 -24.87
CA GLU A 236 -1.62 -5.46 -24.29
C GLU A 236 -2.25 -5.42 -22.90
N LEU A 237 -1.93 -4.43 -22.07
CA LEU A 237 -2.60 -4.27 -20.77
C LEU A 237 -4.10 -4.01 -20.90
N ARG A 238 -4.55 -3.22 -21.92
CA ARG A 238 -5.98 -3.04 -22.20
C ARG A 238 -6.66 -4.34 -22.61
N GLU A 239 -5.99 -5.17 -23.43
CA GLU A 239 -6.52 -6.46 -23.83
C GLU A 239 -6.68 -7.40 -22.62
N LEU A 240 -5.73 -7.42 -21.69
CA LEU A 240 -5.84 -8.19 -20.43
C LEU A 240 -7.03 -7.75 -19.60
N VAL A 241 -7.29 -6.45 -19.49
CA VAL A 241 -8.47 -5.93 -18.76
C VAL A 241 -9.77 -6.32 -19.48
N ALA A 242 -9.81 -6.21 -20.80
CA ALA A 242 -11.00 -6.51 -21.57
C ALA A 242 -11.38 -8.01 -21.57
N ALA A 243 -10.45 -8.89 -21.18
CA ALA A 243 -10.64 -10.34 -21.07
C ALA A 243 -11.17 -10.80 -19.69
N GLN A 244 -11.27 -9.88 -18.71
CA GLN A 244 -11.81 -10.16 -17.37
C GLN A 244 -13.34 -10.04 -17.35
#